data_c48d8f64202e9ed395f2253cff62d3ad
#
_entry.id   c48d8f64202e9ed395f2253cff62d3ad
#
_cell.length_a   1.000
_cell.length_b   1.000
_cell.length_c   1.000
_cell.angle_alpha   90.00
_cell.angle_beta   90.00
_cell.angle_gamma   90.00
#
_symmetry.space_group_name_H-M   'P 1'
#
loop_
_entity.id
_entity.type
_entity.pdbx_description
1 polymer ?
#
loop_
_entity_poly.entity_id
_entity_poly.type
_entity_poly.pdbx_seq_one_letter_code
_entity_poly.pdbx_strand_id
1 'polypeptide(L)'
;HLEAVNPVVLGKARAKSDQMGDPTRRSVLPILLHGDAAFAGQGVVAECFGLSGLKGHRTGGTIHIVVNNQIGFTTAPSFSRSSPYPTDIALMVEAPIFHVNGDDPEAVVHAAKVATEFRMKFHKPVVID
;
A
#
# COMPACT_ATOMS: atom_id res chain seq x y z
N HIS A 1 -4.33 -17.06 -3.01
CA HIS A 1 -4.93 -15.75 -3.23
C HIS A 1 -3.88 -14.66 -3.12
N LEU A 2 -3.69 -13.87 -4.16
CA LEU A 2 -2.57 -12.93 -4.27
C LEU A 2 -2.53 -11.87 -3.16
N GLU A 3 -3.66 -11.38 -2.71
CA GLU A 3 -3.75 -10.30 -1.73
C GLU A 3 -4.15 -10.74 -0.32
N ALA A 4 -4.28 -12.04 -0.10
CA ALA A 4 -4.62 -12.58 1.22
C ALA A 4 -3.57 -12.30 2.29
N VAL A 5 -2.34 -11.98 1.88
CA VAL A 5 -1.24 -11.61 2.77
C VAL A 5 -1.44 -10.24 3.41
N ASN A 6 -2.23 -9.35 2.81
CA ASN A 6 -2.39 -7.96 3.30
C ASN A 6 -2.87 -7.90 4.75
N PRO A 7 -4.02 -8.50 5.11
CA PRO A 7 -4.45 -8.48 6.50
C PRO A 7 -3.50 -9.22 7.45
N VAL A 8 -2.79 -10.25 6.96
CA VAL A 8 -1.76 -10.95 7.75
C VAL A 8 -0.61 -10.01 8.10
N VAL A 9 -0.12 -9.23 7.13
CA VAL A 9 0.95 -8.24 7.36
C VAL A 9 0.49 -7.15 8.32
N LEU A 10 -0.74 -6.65 8.17
CA LEU A 10 -1.30 -5.66 9.08
C LEU A 10 -1.39 -6.19 10.51
N GLY A 11 -1.93 -7.39 10.69
CA GLY A 11 -2.02 -8.06 11.99
C GLY A 11 -0.64 -8.30 12.63
N LYS A 12 0.32 -8.77 11.83
CA LYS A 12 1.69 -9.00 12.28
C LYS A 12 2.40 -7.69 12.69
N ALA A 13 2.24 -6.63 11.90
CA ALA A 13 2.80 -5.32 12.21
C ALA A 13 2.21 -4.76 13.52
N ARG A 14 0.89 -4.90 13.68
CA ARG A 14 0.20 -4.49 14.91
C ARG A 14 0.71 -5.26 16.11
N ALA A 15 0.75 -6.56 16.05
CA ALA A 15 1.21 -7.42 17.14
C ALA A 15 2.67 -7.10 17.54
N LYS A 16 3.55 -6.91 16.55
CA LYS A 16 4.94 -6.54 16.82
C LYS A 16 5.05 -5.19 17.54
N SER A 17 4.31 -4.18 17.10
CA SER A 17 4.31 -2.87 17.75
C SER A 17 3.79 -2.96 19.20
N ASP A 18 2.75 -3.75 19.44
CA ASP A 18 2.21 -3.95 20.78
C ASP A 18 3.21 -4.71 21.68
N GLN A 19 3.87 -5.76 21.16
CA GLN A 19 4.92 -6.50 21.89
C GLN A 19 6.14 -5.64 22.21
N MET A 20 6.49 -4.69 21.35
CA MET A 20 7.60 -3.74 21.57
C MET A 20 7.22 -2.57 22.47
N GLY A 21 5.97 -2.48 22.92
CA GLY A 21 5.49 -1.34 23.70
C GLY A 21 5.53 -0.02 22.93
N ASP A 22 5.30 -0.06 21.59
CA ASP A 22 5.33 1.12 20.73
C ASP A 22 3.91 1.62 20.40
N PRO A 23 3.32 2.47 21.26
CA PRO A 23 2.00 3.04 21.00
C PRO A 23 2.01 4.03 19.84
N THR A 24 3.19 4.54 19.47
CA THR A 24 3.37 5.52 18.40
C THR A 24 3.42 4.89 17.01
N ARG A 25 3.55 3.57 16.91
CA ARG A 25 3.61 2.82 15.65
C ARG A 25 4.77 3.24 14.74
N ARG A 26 5.92 3.56 15.33
CA ARG A 26 7.11 4.03 14.61
C ARG A 26 8.17 2.95 14.40
N SER A 27 8.18 1.93 15.26
CA SER A 27 9.24 0.92 15.28
C SER A 27 9.03 -0.20 14.25
N VAL A 28 7.82 -0.34 13.71
CA VAL A 28 7.49 -1.37 12.72
C VAL A 28 6.93 -0.70 11.46
N LEU A 29 7.56 -0.98 10.33
CA LEU A 29 7.13 -0.47 9.02
C LEU A 29 6.61 -1.64 8.17
N PRO A 30 5.29 -1.78 8.00
CA PRO A 30 4.75 -2.74 7.05
C PRO A 30 4.96 -2.25 5.62
N ILE A 31 5.46 -3.14 4.75
CA ILE A 31 5.64 -2.92 3.31
C ILE A 31 4.94 -4.06 2.59
N LEU A 32 4.13 -3.73 1.61
CA LEU A 32 3.41 -4.68 0.75
C LEU A 32 3.73 -4.41 -0.71
N LEU A 33 4.13 -5.47 -1.43
CA LEU A 33 4.32 -5.43 -2.87
C LEU A 33 3.11 -6.07 -3.56
N HIS A 34 2.65 -5.43 -4.63
CA HIS A 34 1.46 -5.82 -5.37
C HIS A 34 1.71 -5.85 -6.87
N GLY A 35 1.02 -6.73 -7.58
CA GLY A 35 0.75 -6.54 -9.00
C GLY A 35 -0.43 -5.59 -9.18
N ASP A 36 -0.45 -4.83 -10.26
CA ASP A 36 -1.47 -3.80 -10.52
C ASP A 36 -2.90 -4.35 -10.60
N ALA A 37 -3.10 -5.42 -11.32
CA ALA A 37 -4.43 -6.04 -11.45
C ALA A 37 -4.94 -6.62 -10.12
N ALA A 38 -4.05 -7.24 -9.34
CA ALA A 38 -4.41 -7.77 -8.03
C ALA A 38 -4.73 -6.65 -7.04
N PHE A 39 -3.96 -5.56 -7.05
CA PHE A 39 -4.20 -4.40 -6.20
C PHE A 39 -5.58 -3.77 -6.47
N ALA A 40 -5.91 -3.56 -7.74
CA ALA A 40 -7.19 -2.97 -8.12
C ALA A 40 -8.38 -3.93 -7.99
N GLY A 41 -8.18 -5.22 -8.25
CA GLY A 41 -9.26 -6.18 -8.45
C GLY A 41 -9.56 -7.11 -7.27
N GLN A 42 -8.79 -7.07 -6.20
CA GLN A 42 -9.00 -7.91 -5.02
C GLN A 42 -9.61 -7.07 -3.88
N GLY A 43 -10.87 -7.32 -3.56
CA GLY A 43 -11.63 -6.55 -2.58
C GLY A 43 -10.97 -6.42 -1.21
N VAL A 44 -10.16 -7.39 -0.81
CA VAL A 44 -9.41 -7.37 0.46
C VAL A 44 -8.44 -6.19 0.56
N VAL A 45 -7.94 -5.68 -0.57
CA VAL A 45 -7.06 -4.48 -0.58
C VAL A 45 -7.84 -3.26 -0.10
N ALA A 46 -9.03 -3.02 -0.67
CA ALA A 46 -9.91 -1.93 -0.25
C ALA A 46 -10.31 -2.06 1.22
N GLU A 47 -10.65 -3.26 1.66
CA GLU A 47 -11.00 -3.53 3.05
C GLU A 47 -9.83 -3.21 3.99
N CYS A 48 -8.60 -3.57 3.64
CA CYS A 48 -7.41 -3.21 4.41
C CYS A 48 -7.18 -1.69 4.48
N PHE A 49 -7.41 -0.96 3.39
CA PHE A 49 -7.39 0.50 3.42
C PHE A 49 -8.48 1.04 4.35
N GLY A 50 -9.70 0.51 4.29
CA GLY A 50 -10.78 0.89 5.17
C GLY A 50 -10.49 0.69 6.66
N LEU A 51 -9.64 -0.28 7.00
CA LEU A 51 -9.20 -0.55 8.37
C LEU A 51 -8.03 0.33 8.83
N SER A 52 -7.29 0.94 7.92
CA SER A 52 -5.98 1.57 8.18
C SER A 52 -6.00 2.71 9.21
N GLY A 53 -7.11 3.43 9.32
CA GLY A 53 -7.28 4.54 10.26
C GLY A 53 -7.96 4.16 11.58
N LEU A 54 -8.52 2.96 11.70
CA LEU A 54 -9.30 2.56 12.85
C LEU A 54 -8.41 2.27 14.06
N LYS A 55 -8.81 2.75 15.25
CA LYS A 55 -8.04 2.61 16.49
C LYS A 55 -7.65 1.15 16.79
N GLY A 56 -8.53 0.21 16.53
CA GLY A 56 -8.29 -1.23 16.76
C GLY A 56 -7.37 -1.88 15.73
N HIS A 57 -7.18 -1.30 14.55
CA HIS A 57 -6.52 -1.94 13.39
C HIS A 57 -5.29 -1.19 12.87
N ARG A 58 -5.19 0.12 13.12
CA ARG A 58 -4.10 0.95 12.60
C ARG A 58 -2.72 0.42 12.99
N THR A 59 -1.79 0.49 12.05
CA THR A 59 -0.39 0.06 12.19
C THR A 59 0.61 1.22 12.10
N GLY A 60 0.12 2.45 11.98
CA GLY A 60 0.96 3.63 11.71
C GLY A 60 1.24 3.84 10.22
N GLY A 61 0.43 3.23 9.37
CA GLY A 61 0.55 3.32 7.91
C GLY A 61 1.39 2.22 7.29
N THR A 62 0.95 1.73 6.14
CA THR A 62 1.64 0.76 5.30
C THR A 62 2.18 1.45 4.05
N ILE A 63 3.38 1.11 3.61
CA ILE A 63 3.86 1.48 2.29
C ILE A 63 3.45 0.37 1.33
N HIS A 64 2.65 0.74 0.35
CA HIS A 64 2.25 -0.15 -0.74
C HIS A 64 3.09 0.18 -1.97
N ILE A 65 3.69 -0.84 -2.57
CA ILE A 65 4.47 -0.72 -3.80
C ILE A 65 3.77 -1.54 -4.86
N VAL A 66 3.28 -0.88 -5.90
CA VAL A 66 2.61 -1.52 -7.02
C VAL A 66 3.60 -1.66 -8.17
N VAL A 67 3.92 -2.91 -8.52
CA VAL A 67 4.68 -3.22 -9.73
C VAL A 67 3.69 -3.24 -10.88
N ASN A 68 3.52 -2.08 -11.51
CA ASN A 68 2.54 -1.86 -12.56
C ASN A 68 3.10 -2.28 -13.92
N ASN A 69 3.05 -3.56 -14.21
CA ASN A 69 3.43 -4.10 -15.51
C ASN A 69 2.29 -4.08 -16.53
N GLN A 70 1.13 -3.56 -16.17
CA GLN A 70 -0.08 -3.44 -17.00
C GLN A 70 -0.61 -4.78 -17.53
N ILE A 71 -0.38 -5.85 -16.77
CA ILE A 71 -0.83 -7.19 -17.10
C ILE A 71 -1.71 -7.75 -15.98
N GLY A 72 -2.96 -8.06 -16.29
CA GLY A 72 -3.84 -8.81 -15.42
C GLY A 72 -4.09 -10.20 -15.99
N PHE A 73 -3.20 -11.17 -15.72
CA PHE A 73 -3.21 -12.47 -16.39
C PHE A 73 -3.07 -12.28 -17.92
N THR A 74 -4.14 -12.48 -18.70
CA THR A 74 -4.17 -12.23 -20.16
C THR A 74 -4.99 -11.00 -20.54
N THR A 75 -5.35 -10.15 -19.56
CA THR A 75 -6.26 -9.03 -19.73
C THR A 75 -5.54 -7.70 -19.70
N ALA A 76 -5.68 -6.90 -20.75
CA ALA A 76 -5.15 -5.55 -20.80
C ALA A 76 -5.95 -4.61 -19.85
N PRO A 77 -5.33 -3.52 -19.33
CA PRO A 77 -5.98 -2.62 -18.38
C PRO A 77 -7.31 -2.05 -18.84
N SER A 78 -7.44 -1.71 -20.12
CA SER A 78 -8.68 -1.18 -20.71
C SER A 78 -9.88 -2.11 -20.60
N PHE A 79 -9.64 -3.41 -20.38
CA PHE A 79 -10.69 -4.43 -20.20
C PHE A 79 -10.78 -4.93 -18.75
N SER A 80 -9.87 -4.49 -17.86
CA SER A 80 -9.79 -5.04 -16.51
C SER A 80 -10.27 -4.07 -15.43
N ARG A 81 -10.25 -2.77 -15.69
CA ARG A 81 -10.68 -1.75 -14.70
C ARG A 81 -11.24 -0.50 -15.37
N SER A 82 -12.15 0.17 -14.68
CA SER A 82 -12.77 1.42 -15.15
C SER A 82 -11.92 2.64 -14.84
N SER A 83 -11.07 2.57 -13.81
CA SER A 83 -10.19 3.68 -13.41
C SER A 83 -8.91 3.70 -14.25
N PRO A 84 -8.31 4.89 -14.49
CA PRO A 84 -7.06 5.01 -15.24
C PRO A 84 -5.88 4.33 -14.55
N TYR A 85 -5.84 4.37 -13.21
CA TYR A 85 -4.75 3.80 -12.42
C TYR A 85 -5.24 2.67 -11.49
N PRO A 86 -4.46 1.60 -11.32
CA PRO A 86 -4.80 0.55 -10.36
C PRO A 86 -4.84 1.09 -8.92
N THR A 87 -4.11 2.14 -8.66
CA THR A 87 -3.92 2.76 -7.36
C THR A 87 -5.05 3.71 -6.95
N ASP A 88 -6.01 3.98 -7.84
CA ASP A 88 -7.17 4.83 -7.54
C ASP A 88 -8.01 4.31 -6.35
N ILE A 89 -7.93 3.01 -6.05
CA ILE A 89 -8.56 2.42 -4.88
C ILE A 89 -8.06 3.05 -3.55
N ALA A 90 -6.84 3.57 -3.52
CA ALA A 90 -6.27 4.20 -2.34
C ALA A 90 -6.83 5.61 -2.06
N LEU A 91 -7.49 6.22 -3.06
CA LEU A 91 -8.12 7.54 -2.92
C LEU A 91 -9.28 7.51 -1.91
N MET A 92 -9.88 6.35 -1.67
CA MET A 92 -10.97 6.21 -0.68
C MET A 92 -10.56 6.63 0.74
N VAL A 93 -9.26 6.55 1.06
CA VAL A 93 -8.71 6.95 2.37
C VAL A 93 -7.76 8.15 2.25
N GLU A 94 -7.78 8.82 1.11
CA GLU A 94 -6.92 9.98 0.82
C GLU A 94 -5.42 9.67 1.02
N ALA A 95 -5.01 8.43 0.70
CA ALA A 95 -3.61 8.06 0.73
C ALA A 95 -2.88 8.74 -0.44
N PRO A 96 -1.72 9.37 -0.21
CA PRO A 96 -0.90 9.88 -1.30
C PRO A 96 -0.42 8.75 -2.20
N ILE A 97 -0.41 9.02 -3.50
CA ILE A 97 0.02 8.09 -4.54
C ILE A 97 1.16 8.76 -5.31
N PHE A 98 2.30 8.10 -5.38
CA PHE A 98 3.45 8.54 -6.16
C PHE A 98 3.56 7.67 -7.41
N HIS A 99 3.31 8.26 -8.58
CA HIS A 99 3.58 7.61 -9.86
C HIS A 99 5.03 7.88 -10.25
N VAL A 100 5.78 6.83 -10.46
CA VAL A 100 7.21 6.92 -10.78
C VAL A 100 7.57 5.96 -11.91
N ASN A 101 8.41 6.42 -12.84
CA ASN A 101 8.93 5.56 -13.89
C ASN A 101 9.88 4.50 -13.30
N GLY A 102 9.51 3.23 -13.38
CA GLY A 102 10.32 2.11 -12.88
C GLY A 102 11.68 1.94 -13.55
N ASP A 103 11.87 2.52 -14.75
CA ASP A 103 13.15 2.52 -15.47
C ASP A 103 14.10 3.64 -15.01
N ASP A 104 13.66 4.49 -14.09
CA ASP A 104 14.47 5.53 -13.46
C ASP A 104 14.76 5.18 -12.00
N PRO A 105 15.86 4.48 -11.69
CA PRO A 105 16.15 4.03 -10.33
C PRO A 105 16.38 5.19 -9.34
N GLU A 106 16.85 6.34 -9.79
CA GLU A 106 17.03 7.50 -8.91
C GLU A 106 15.69 8.09 -8.51
N ALA A 107 14.75 8.20 -9.44
CA ALA A 107 13.38 8.63 -9.16
C ALA A 107 12.65 7.65 -8.23
N VAL A 108 12.81 6.33 -8.44
CA VAL A 108 12.23 5.30 -7.58
C VAL A 108 12.75 5.41 -6.14
N VAL A 109 14.06 5.58 -5.96
CA VAL A 109 14.66 5.77 -4.64
C VAL A 109 14.18 7.07 -3.99
N HIS A 110 14.05 8.15 -4.78
CA HIS A 110 13.50 9.41 -4.27
C HIS A 110 12.05 9.25 -3.79
N ALA A 111 11.19 8.64 -4.59
CA ALA A 111 9.79 8.37 -4.22
C ALA A 111 9.70 7.52 -2.95
N ALA A 112 10.55 6.49 -2.82
CA ALA A 112 10.59 5.64 -1.63
C ALA A 112 10.99 6.42 -0.36
N LYS A 113 11.95 7.34 -0.47
CA LYS A 113 12.34 8.23 0.64
C LYS A 113 11.18 9.12 1.07
N VAL A 114 10.55 9.82 0.12
CA VAL A 114 9.41 10.70 0.40
C VAL A 114 8.24 9.93 1.01
N ALA A 115 7.93 8.76 0.47
CA ALA A 115 6.87 7.89 1.00
C ALA A 115 7.16 7.47 2.44
N THR A 116 8.41 7.11 2.73
CA THR A 116 8.83 6.73 4.08
C THR A 116 8.73 7.91 5.06
N GLU A 117 9.20 9.09 4.66
CA GLU A 117 9.09 10.30 5.46
C GLU A 117 7.63 10.68 5.73
N PHE A 118 6.78 10.61 4.70
CA PHE A 118 5.34 10.84 4.86
C PHE A 118 4.75 9.87 5.88
N ARG A 119 4.98 8.57 5.72
CA ARG A 119 4.49 7.54 6.63
C ARG A 119 4.96 7.79 8.07
N MET A 120 6.23 8.11 8.25
CA MET A 120 6.82 8.35 9.57
C MET A 120 6.30 9.62 10.23
N LYS A 121 5.92 10.61 9.45
CA LYS A 121 5.40 11.90 9.94
C LYS A 121 3.90 11.84 10.24
N PHE A 122 3.13 11.24 9.33
CA PHE A 122 1.66 11.30 9.38
C PHE A 122 1.00 10.01 9.86
N HIS A 123 1.75 8.91 9.95
CA HIS A 123 1.25 7.58 10.37
C HIS A 123 0.06 7.09 9.53
N LYS A 124 0.09 7.36 8.23
CA LYS A 124 -0.93 7.00 7.26
C LYS A 124 -0.34 6.13 6.14
N PRO A 125 -1.18 5.33 5.46
CA PRO A 125 -0.72 4.57 4.29
C PRO A 125 -0.28 5.50 3.17
N VAL A 126 0.60 4.98 2.33
CA VAL A 126 1.11 5.64 1.13
C VAL A 126 1.33 4.61 0.03
N VAL A 127 1.13 4.99 -1.22
CA VAL A 127 1.25 4.11 -2.37
C VAL A 127 2.33 4.65 -3.32
N ILE A 128 3.15 3.75 -3.82
CA ILE A 128 4.12 3.99 -4.91
C ILE A 128 3.71 3.09 -6.07
N ASP A 129 3.51 3.68 -7.26
CA ASP A 129 3.06 3.02 -8.50
C ASP A 129 4.10 3.22 -9.59
#